data_4d7c43e71a3bf0bc57a926c4390db061
#
_entry.id   4d7c43e71a3bf0bc57a926c4390db061
#
_cell.length_a   1.000
_cell.length_b   1.000
_cell.length_c   1.000
_cell.angle_alpha   90.00
_cell.angle_beta   90.00
_cell.angle_gamma   90.00
#
_symmetry.space_group_name_H-M   'P 1'
#
loop_
_entity.id
_entity.type
_entity.pdbx_description
1 polymer ?
#
loop_
_entity_poly.entity_id
_entity_poly.type
_entity_poly.pdbx_seq_one_letter_code
_entity_poly.pdbx_strand_id
1 'polypeptide(L)'
;MTPALRHNARMPATRFLRTTLFPGLIALVVAAGSAQGITPAPARTEAAEWPGSGDASVDRHLKDINDYAARYPAAFADEMARYYSVPRAYVEAMMKQPDWSAGDIYMACAVAQVAGQPCRAVVREWSRDHAGGWRAVAERLDVRPGTAGYRRLRKGLDDTYRRWERPEP
;
A
#
# COMPACT_ATOMS: atom_id res chain seq x y z
N MET A 1 -23.21 39.02 29.35
CA MET A 1 -22.35 40.18 29.13
C MET A 1 -21.46 39.90 27.93
N THR A 2 -21.83 40.46 26.78
CA THR A 2 -21.05 40.59 25.53
C THR A 2 -20.01 41.70 25.74
N PRO A 3 -18.90 41.81 24.98
CA PRO A 3 -19.04 42.17 23.57
C PRO A 3 -18.07 41.56 22.55
N ALA A 4 -18.52 41.69 21.33
CA ALA A 4 -17.84 41.47 20.07
C ALA A 4 -16.72 42.48 19.79
N LEU A 5 -15.73 42.09 18.99
CA LEU A 5 -14.92 43.04 18.23
C LEU A 5 -14.62 42.47 16.83
N ARG A 6 -15.22 43.13 15.85
CA ARG A 6 -14.96 43.02 14.42
C ARG A 6 -13.62 43.71 14.10
N HIS A 7 -12.82 43.16 13.22
CA HIS A 7 -11.89 43.99 12.44
C HIS A 7 -11.91 43.55 10.98
N ASN A 8 -12.43 44.47 10.21
CA ASN A 8 -12.46 44.60 8.77
C ASN A 8 -11.10 45.16 8.32
N ALA A 9 -10.46 44.59 7.36
CA ALA A 9 -9.38 45.27 6.65
C ALA A 9 -9.50 45.04 5.14
N ARG A 10 -9.72 46.16 4.49
CA ARG A 10 -9.98 46.39 3.07
C ARG A 10 -8.75 46.05 2.20
N MET A 11 -9.08 45.64 0.95
CA MET A 11 -8.16 45.67 -0.21
C MET A 11 -7.80 47.10 -0.61
N PRO A 12 -6.70 47.29 -1.33
CA PRO A 12 -6.76 48.21 -2.47
C PRO A 12 -6.36 47.56 -3.81
N ALA A 13 -7.16 47.84 -4.79
CA ALA A 13 -6.91 47.60 -6.19
C ALA A 13 -5.88 48.65 -6.70
N THR A 14 -4.91 48.20 -7.47
CA THR A 14 -4.10 49.11 -8.28
C THR A 14 -4.07 48.62 -9.72
N ARG A 15 -4.79 49.36 -10.55
CA ARG A 15 -4.69 49.33 -12.02
C ARG A 15 -3.34 49.90 -12.44
N PHE A 16 -2.64 49.27 -13.33
CA PHE A 16 -1.77 49.94 -14.29
C PHE A 16 -1.93 49.36 -15.66
N LEU A 17 -2.58 50.19 -16.46
CA LEU A 17 -2.70 50.15 -17.90
C LEU A 17 -1.45 50.77 -18.52
N ARG A 18 -0.71 50.05 -19.32
CA ARG A 18 0.23 50.64 -20.29
C ARG A 18 0.23 49.85 -21.57
N THR A 19 -0.47 50.47 -22.53
CA THR A 19 -0.45 50.22 -23.95
C THR A 19 0.89 50.72 -24.52
N THR A 20 1.66 49.85 -25.18
CA THR A 20 2.67 50.29 -26.14
C THR A 20 2.54 49.45 -27.40
N LEU A 21 2.04 50.09 -28.45
CA LEU A 21 2.13 49.61 -29.83
C LEU A 21 3.61 49.64 -30.28
N PHE A 22 4.08 48.55 -30.88
CA PHE A 22 5.24 48.55 -31.79
C PHE A 22 4.87 47.75 -33.05
N PRO A 23 5.10 48.31 -34.24
CA PRO A 23 4.83 47.63 -35.49
C PRO A 23 6.01 46.82 -36.00
N GLY A 24 5.76 45.67 -36.55
CA GLY A 24 6.42 45.15 -37.74
C GLY A 24 7.79 44.55 -37.57
N LEU A 25 7.85 43.25 -37.63
CA LEU A 25 8.79 42.52 -38.50
C LEU A 25 8.29 41.10 -38.68
N ILE A 26 7.89 40.77 -39.90
CA ILE A 26 7.54 39.39 -40.27
C ILE A 26 8.86 38.64 -40.44
N ALA A 27 9.26 37.84 -39.45
CA ALA A 27 10.30 36.84 -39.59
C ALA A 27 9.67 35.47 -39.82
N LEU A 28 9.90 34.96 -41.02
CA LEU A 28 9.49 33.60 -41.42
C LEU A 28 10.36 32.62 -40.61
N VAL A 29 9.82 32.07 -39.49
CA VAL A 29 10.47 31.03 -38.73
C VAL A 29 10.02 29.69 -39.29
N VAL A 30 10.92 29.03 -40.00
CA VAL A 30 10.81 27.63 -40.38
C VAL A 30 10.72 26.82 -39.06
N ALA A 31 9.55 26.28 -38.75
CA ALA A 31 9.37 25.36 -37.60
C ALA A 31 10.06 24.05 -37.94
N ALA A 32 11.29 23.88 -37.44
CA ALA A 32 11.86 22.54 -37.30
C ALA A 32 11.05 21.79 -36.28
N GLY A 33 10.26 20.82 -36.74
CA GLY A 33 9.49 19.92 -35.88
C GLY A 33 10.43 19.14 -34.97
N SER A 34 10.48 19.55 -33.70
CA SER A 34 11.11 18.77 -32.67
C SER A 34 10.23 17.53 -32.42
N ALA A 35 10.69 16.37 -32.90
CA ALA A 35 10.13 15.09 -32.46
C ALA A 35 10.29 15.01 -30.95
N GLN A 36 9.22 15.28 -30.22
CA GLN A 36 9.17 15.04 -28.78
C GLN A 36 9.26 13.52 -28.60
N GLY A 37 10.44 13.05 -28.24
CA GLY A 37 10.64 11.67 -27.82
C GLY A 37 9.64 11.37 -26.71
N ILE A 38 8.82 10.37 -26.93
CA ILE A 38 7.95 9.80 -25.88
C ILE A 38 8.94 9.24 -24.85
N THR A 39 9.19 10.00 -23.79
CA THR A 39 9.92 9.48 -22.63
C THR A 39 9.04 8.36 -22.07
N PRO A 40 9.46 7.09 -22.06
CA PRO A 40 8.69 6.05 -21.42
C PRO A 40 8.47 6.47 -19.97
N ALA A 41 7.23 6.38 -19.50
CA ALA A 41 6.92 6.58 -18.11
C ALA A 41 7.90 5.73 -17.28
N PRO A 42 8.45 6.26 -16.16
CA PRO A 42 9.34 5.48 -15.32
C PRO A 42 8.62 4.17 -15.01
N ALA A 43 9.28 3.07 -15.39
CA ALA A 43 8.83 1.74 -15.01
C ALA A 43 8.54 1.82 -13.51
N ARG A 44 7.31 1.40 -13.12
CA ARG A 44 6.97 1.26 -11.71
C ARG A 44 8.15 0.52 -11.07
N THR A 45 8.87 1.18 -10.17
CA THR A 45 9.96 0.57 -9.42
C THR A 45 9.39 -0.73 -8.89
N GLU A 46 9.94 -1.87 -9.33
CA GLU A 46 9.54 -3.17 -8.79
C GLU A 46 9.59 -3.01 -7.29
N ALA A 47 8.45 -3.23 -6.64
CA ALA A 47 8.36 -3.17 -5.19
C ALA A 47 9.51 -4.02 -4.67
N ALA A 48 10.33 -3.46 -3.80
CA ALA A 48 11.51 -4.12 -3.29
C ALA A 48 11.12 -5.55 -2.91
N GLU A 49 11.73 -6.52 -3.60
CA GLU A 49 11.42 -7.92 -3.39
C GLU A 49 11.98 -8.29 -2.02
N TRP A 50 11.15 -8.14 -1.00
CA TRP A 50 11.53 -8.52 0.36
C TRP A 50 11.87 -10.00 0.39
N PRO A 51 12.88 -10.41 1.18
CA PRO A 51 13.13 -11.83 1.41
C PRO A 51 11.83 -12.49 1.86
N GLY A 52 11.42 -13.57 1.19
CA GLY A 52 10.13 -14.22 1.41
C GLY A 52 9.96 -14.81 2.81
N SER A 53 8.89 -15.59 2.95
CA SER A 53 8.57 -16.33 4.18
C SER A 53 9.55 -17.48 4.46
N GLY A 54 10.38 -17.85 3.47
CA GLY A 54 11.22 -19.05 3.50
C GLY A 54 10.48 -20.33 3.07
N ASP A 55 9.23 -20.19 2.64
CA ASP A 55 8.42 -21.27 2.07
C ASP A 55 7.80 -20.79 0.74
N ALA A 56 8.27 -21.35 -0.37
CA ALA A 56 7.83 -20.95 -1.69
C ALA A 56 6.30 -21.12 -1.92
N SER A 57 5.64 -22.04 -1.20
CA SER A 57 4.18 -22.16 -1.25
C SER A 57 3.50 -20.97 -0.57
N VAL A 58 3.96 -20.58 0.62
CA VAL A 58 3.44 -19.39 1.32
C VAL A 58 3.67 -18.14 0.47
N ASP A 59 4.85 -17.99 -0.12
CA ASP A 59 5.18 -16.83 -0.95
C ASP A 59 4.26 -16.72 -2.19
N ARG A 60 3.93 -17.86 -2.83
CA ARG A 60 2.95 -17.87 -3.93
C ARG A 60 1.55 -17.42 -3.45
N HIS A 61 1.11 -17.90 -2.28
CA HIS A 61 -0.16 -17.46 -1.70
C HIS A 61 -0.17 -15.94 -1.43
N LEU A 62 0.91 -15.39 -0.86
CA LEU A 62 0.99 -13.96 -0.58
C LEU A 62 0.94 -13.13 -1.87
N LYS A 63 1.58 -13.61 -2.94
CA LYS A 63 1.52 -12.96 -4.25
C LYS A 63 0.09 -13.00 -4.83
N ASP A 64 -0.59 -14.15 -4.80
CA ASP A 64 -1.97 -14.26 -5.29
C ASP A 64 -2.95 -13.45 -4.44
N ILE A 65 -2.71 -13.32 -3.12
CA ILE A 65 -3.47 -12.43 -2.24
C ILE A 65 -3.35 -10.97 -2.69
N ASN A 66 -2.16 -10.53 -3.13
CA ASN A 66 -1.99 -9.19 -3.70
C ASN A 66 -2.87 -8.99 -4.93
N ASP A 67 -2.88 -9.97 -5.84
CA ASP A 67 -3.69 -9.93 -7.06
C ASP A 67 -5.21 -9.93 -6.73
N TYR A 68 -5.61 -10.71 -5.74
CA TYR A 68 -7.00 -10.73 -5.26
C TYR A 68 -7.41 -9.39 -4.66
N ALA A 69 -6.62 -8.85 -3.75
CA ALA A 69 -6.92 -7.59 -3.08
C ALA A 69 -6.90 -6.38 -4.05
N ALA A 70 -6.07 -6.42 -5.08
CA ALA A 70 -6.06 -5.41 -6.13
C ALA A 70 -7.39 -5.38 -6.91
N ARG A 71 -8.02 -6.55 -7.13
CA ARG A 71 -9.31 -6.67 -7.82
C ARG A 71 -10.50 -6.45 -6.89
N TYR A 72 -10.39 -6.89 -5.64
CA TYR A 72 -11.49 -6.94 -4.67
C TYR A 72 -11.09 -6.35 -3.31
N PRO A 73 -10.67 -5.06 -3.24
CA PRO A 73 -10.11 -4.48 -2.02
C PRO A 73 -11.09 -4.48 -0.84
N ALA A 74 -12.38 -4.28 -1.11
CA ALA A 74 -13.41 -4.31 -0.08
C ALA A 74 -13.60 -5.73 0.50
N ALA A 75 -13.61 -6.76 -0.36
CA ALA A 75 -13.75 -8.14 0.06
C ALA A 75 -12.54 -8.61 0.87
N PHE A 76 -11.33 -8.19 0.48
CA PHE A 76 -10.12 -8.45 1.28
C PHE A 76 -10.19 -7.81 2.66
N ALA A 77 -10.61 -6.54 2.76
CA ALA A 77 -10.75 -5.87 4.05
C ALA A 77 -11.82 -6.52 4.94
N ASP A 78 -12.93 -7.01 4.36
CA ASP A 78 -13.97 -7.76 5.07
C ASP A 78 -13.46 -9.11 5.57
N GLU A 79 -12.68 -9.83 4.77
CA GLU A 79 -12.03 -11.09 5.17
C GLU A 79 -11.13 -10.88 6.39
N MET A 80 -10.25 -9.87 6.33
CA MET A 80 -9.34 -9.55 7.43
C MET A 80 -10.11 -9.17 8.71
N ALA A 81 -11.17 -8.38 8.58
CA ALA A 81 -12.00 -7.99 9.72
C ALA A 81 -12.71 -9.20 10.36
N ARG A 82 -13.23 -10.09 9.54
CA ARG A 82 -14.04 -11.23 9.99
C ARG A 82 -13.21 -12.35 10.62
N TYR A 83 -12.08 -12.69 10.00
CA TYR A 83 -11.32 -13.89 10.37
C TYR A 83 -10.05 -13.62 11.15
N TYR A 84 -9.54 -12.38 11.12
CA TYR A 84 -8.31 -11.98 11.81
C TYR A 84 -8.54 -10.94 12.92
N SER A 85 -9.83 -10.61 13.20
CA SER A 85 -10.20 -9.66 14.27
C SER A 85 -9.52 -8.30 14.15
N VAL A 86 -9.38 -7.80 12.93
CA VAL A 86 -8.75 -6.53 12.61
C VAL A 86 -9.82 -5.54 12.18
N PRO A 87 -9.89 -4.31 12.73
CA PRO A 87 -10.86 -3.33 12.26
C PRO A 87 -10.71 -3.08 10.75
N ARG A 88 -11.81 -3.17 9.99
CA ARG A 88 -11.83 -2.95 8.53
C ARG A 88 -11.11 -1.67 8.13
N ALA A 89 -11.43 -0.55 8.82
CA ALA A 89 -10.81 0.75 8.54
C ALA A 89 -9.28 0.74 8.72
N TYR A 90 -8.76 -0.10 9.64
CA TYR A 90 -7.32 -0.27 9.81
C TYR A 90 -6.68 -0.97 8.60
N VAL A 91 -7.32 -2.03 8.09
CA VAL A 91 -6.86 -2.72 6.88
C VAL A 91 -6.88 -1.79 5.68
N GLU A 92 -7.98 -1.06 5.47
CA GLU A 92 -8.11 -0.08 4.39
C GLU A 92 -7.06 1.04 4.47
N ALA A 93 -6.71 1.47 5.69
CA ALA A 93 -5.64 2.45 5.88
C ALA A 93 -4.26 1.87 5.54
N MET A 94 -3.98 0.63 5.93
CA MET A 94 -2.73 -0.04 5.61
C MET A 94 -2.55 -0.30 4.11
N MET A 95 -3.62 -0.69 3.40
CA MET A 95 -3.58 -0.89 1.94
C MET A 95 -3.24 0.39 1.15
N LYS A 96 -3.31 1.56 1.77
CA LYS A 96 -2.91 2.85 1.19
C LYS A 96 -1.46 3.21 1.46
N GLN A 97 -0.78 2.47 2.33
CA GLN A 97 0.62 2.72 2.63
C GLN A 97 1.51 2.14 1.52
N PRO A 98 2.49 2.90 1.00
CA PRO A 98 3.32 2.45 -0.13
C PRO A 98 4.18 1.22 0.21
N ASP A 99 4.54 1.06 1.49
CA ASP A 99 5.45 0.01 1.96
C ASP A 99 4.70 -1.27 2.41
N TRP A 100 3.37 -1.34 2.16
CA TRP A 100 2.55 -2.46 2.57
C TRP A 100 1.78 -3.06 1.40
N SER A 101 2.04 -4.32 1.12
CA SER A 101 1.19 -5.10 0.21
C SER A 101 0.04 -5.77 0.98
N ALA A 102 -1.00 -6.19 0.27
CA ALA A 102 -2.09 -6.96 0.88
C ALA A 102 -1.59 -8.31 1.44
N GLY A 103 -0.64 -8.95 0.76
CA GLY A 103 0.03 -10.15 1.24
C GLY A 103 0.76 -9.92 2.56
N ASP A 104 1.45 -8.77 2.72
CA ASP A 104 2.11 -8.43 3.98
C ASP A 104 1.12 -8.19 5.11
N ILE A 105 0.01 -7.49 4.82
CA ILE A 105 -1.08 -7.29 5.79
C ILE A 105 -1.66 -8.64 6.23
N TYR A 106 -1.92 -9.52 5.27
CA TYR A 106 -2.40 -10.86 5.54
C TYR A 106 -1.42 -11.64 6.41
N MET A 107 -0.14 -11.69 6.00
CA MET A 107 0.90 -12.45 6.71
C MET A 107 1.10 -11.94 8.13
N ALA A 108 1.13 -10.62 8.34
CA ALA A 108 1.23 -10.02 9.67
C ALA A 108 0.11 -10.50 10.60
N CYS A 109 -1.14 -10.48 10.10
CA CYS A 109 -2.29 -10.87 10.91
C CYS A 109 -2.38 -12.39 11.11
N ALA A 110 -2.02 -13.18 10.09
CA ALA A 110 -2.00 -14.63 10.18
C ALA A 110 -0.94 -15.14 11.18
N VAL A 111 0.27 -14.57 11.13
CA VAL A 111 1.33 -14.86 12.11
C VAL A 111 0.88 -14.45 13.51
N ALA A 112 0.30 -13.25 13.66
CA ALA A 112 -0.21 -12.77 14.94
C ALA A 112 -1.26 -13.72 15.54
N GLN A 113 -2.20 -14.17 14.73
CA GLN A 113 -3.26 -15.09 15.16
C GLN A 113 -2.70 -16.40 15.72
N VAL A 114 -1.72 -17.01 15.03
CA VAL A 114 -1.14 -18.28 15.48
C VAL A 114 -0.15 -18.12 16.63
N ALA A 115 0.43 -16.92 16.78
CA ALA A 115 1.30 -16.54 17.90
C ALA A 115 0.50 -16.03 19.11
N GLY A 116 -0.84 -15.94 19.03
CA GLY A 116 -1.69 -15.45 20.12
C GLY A 116 -1.51 -13.95 20.41
N GLN A 117 -1.18 -13.15 19.39
CA GLN A 117 -0.94 -11.71 19.52
C GLN A 117 -1.93 -10.89 18.67
N PRO A 118 -2.13 -9.62 19.01
CA PRO A 118 -2.89 -8.71 18.12
C PRO A 118 -2.14 -8.49 16.81
N CYS A 119 -2.85 -8.44 15.65
CA CYS A 119 -2.25 -8.20 14.34
C CYS A 119 -1.30 -6.99 14.33
N ARG A 120 -1.71 -5.87 14.93
CA ARG A 120 -0.89 -4.66 14.98
C ARG A 120 0.44 -4.81 15.77
N ALA A 121 0.59 -5.84 16.60
CA ALA A 121 1.87 -6.12 17.24
C ALA A 121 2.87 -6.64 16.21
N VAL A 122 2.45 -7.57 15.35
CA VAL A 122 3.31 -8.10 14.27
C VAL A 122 3.53 -7.06 13.17
N VAL A 123 2.53 -6.21 12.87
CA VAL A 123 2.73 -5.05 12.00
C VAL A 123 3.87 -4.15 12.51
N ARG A 124 3.93 -3.88 13.81
CA ARG A 124 5.04 -3.10 14.39
C ARG A 124 6.38 -3.83 14.33
N GLU A 125 6.40 -5.14 14.51
CA GLU A 125 7.62 -5.95 14.35
C GLU A 125 8.18 -5.87 12.93
N TRP A 126 7.30 -6.05 11.94
CA TRP A 126 7.65 -5.88 10.53
C TRP A 126 8.16 -4.47 10.23
N SER A 127 7.42 -3.43 10.64
CA SER A 127 7.81 -2.03 10.41
C SER A 127 9.13 -1.65 11.06
N ARG A 128 9.53 -2.32 12.15
CA ARG A 128 10.79 -2.07 12.85
C ARG A 128 11.97 -2.74 12.17
N ASP A 129 11.79 -3.97 11.73
CA ASP A 129 12.87 -4.79 11.16
C ASP A 129 12.26 -5.87 10.23
N HIS A 130 12.32 -5.62 8.94
CA HIS A 130 11.88 -6.52 7.88
C HIS A 130 13.01 -6.91 6.91
N ALA A 131 14.26 -6.55 7.20
CA ALA A 131 15.40 -6.84 6.32
C ALA A 131 15.58 -8.35 6.07
N GLY A 132 15.23 -9.20 7.06
CA GLY A 132 15.23 -10.65 6.93
C GLY A 132 13.93 -11.24 6.38
N GLY A 133 12.98 -10.42 5.92
CA GLY A 133 11.67 -10.83 5.40
C GLY A 133 10.76 -11.46 6.45
N TRP A 134 9.66 -12.04 5.96
CA TRP A 134 8.68 -12.72 6.82
C TRP A 134 9.25 -13.91 7.58
N ARG A 135 10.27 -14.55 7.02
CA ARG A 135 10.98 -15.63 7.70
C ARG A 135 11.52 -15.17 9.06
N ALA A 136 12.26 -14.07 9.09
CA ALA A 136 12.88 -13.57 10.32
C ALA A 136 11.82 -13.12 11.34
N VAL A 137 10.75 -12.47 10.92
CA VAL A 137 9.64 -12.08 11.80
C VAL A 137 8.95 -13.32 12.40
N ALA A 138 8.63 -14.30 11.58
CA ALA A 138 7.97 -15.53 12.01
C ALA A 138 8.87 -16.36 12.97
N GLU A 139 10.17 -16.42 12.71
CA GLU A 139 11.14 -17.08 13.61
C GLU A 139 11.17 -16.43 14.98
N ARG A 140 11.15 -15.10 15.07
CA ARG A 140 11.10 -14.38 16.37
C ARG A 140 9.83 -14.68 17.18
N LEU A 141 8.76 -15.07 16.50
CA LEU A 141 7.45 -15.39 17.11
C LEU A 141 7.21 -16.90 17.24
N ASP A 142 8.23 -17.73 17.04
CA ASP A 142 8.17 -19.21 17.03
C ASP A 142 7.15 -19.78 16.02
N VAL A 143 6.92 -19.07 14.91
CA VAL A 143 6.08 -19.51 13.79
C VAL A 143 6.97 -19.90 12.60
N ARG A 144 7.79 -20.93 12.77
CA ARG A 144 8.75 -21.42 11.77
C ARG A 144 8.39 -22.83 11.29
N PRO A 145 8.86 -23.25 10.12
CA PRO A 145 8.64 -24.61 9.62
C PRO A 145 8.94 -25.67 10.70
N GLY A 146 8.05 -26.65 10.81
CA GLY A 146 8.14 -27.73 11.82
C GLY A 146 7.36 -27.43 13.12
N THR A 147 7.03 -26.18 13.44
CA THR A 147 6.26 -25.83 14.64
C THR A 147 4.75 -26.04 14.47
N ALA A 148 4.03 -26.17 15.58
CA ALA A 148 2.57 -26.22 15.55
C ALA A 148 1.97 -24.89 15.05
N GLY A 149 2.58 -23.74 15.39
CA GLY A 149 2.20 -22.42 14.88
C GLY A 149 2.25 -22.37 13.35
N TYR A 150 3.34 -22.85 12.77
CA TYR A 150 3.48 -22.87 11.32
C TYR A 150 2.45 -23.76 10.61
N ARG A 151 2.15 -24.95 11.16
CA ARG A 151 1.09 -25.80 10.62
C ARG A 151 -0.28 -25.11 10.66
N ARG A 152 -0.58 -24.36 11.72
CA ARG A 152 -1.82 -23.56 11.82
C ARG A 152 -1.82 -22.40 10.82
N LEU A 153 -0.68 -21.74 10.59
CA LEU A 153 -0.54 -20.69 9.57
C LEU A 153 -0.88 -21.24 8.18
N ARG A 154 -0.26 -22.36 7.78
CA ARG A 154 -0.53 -23.02 6.50
C ARG A 154 -2.01 -23.38 6.35
N LYS A 155 -2.57 -24.04 7.38
CA LYS A 155 -4.01 -24.36 7.38
C LYS A 155 -4.89 -23.10 7.25
N GLY A 156 -4.51 -21.99 7.85
CA GLY A 156 -5.22 -20.71 7.72
C GLY A 156 -5.23 -20.20 6.29
N LEU A 157 -4.13 -20.33 5.54
CA LEU A 157 -4.05 -20.03 4.12
C LEU A 157 -5.03 -20.91 3.32
N ASP A 158 -4.96 -22.24 3.47
CA ASP A 158 -5.86 -23.20 2.80
C ASP A 158 -7.34 -22.87 3.11
N ASP A 159 -7.66 -22.56 4.38
CA ASP A 159 -9.00 -22.18 4.80
C ASP A 159 -9.49 -20.88 4.10
N THR A 160 -8.59 -19.91 3.90
CA THR A 160 -8.89 -18.66 3.20
C THR A 160 -9.23 -18.92 1.73
N TYR A 161 -8.45 -19.74 1.05
CA TYR A 161 -8.68 -20.07 -0.36
C TYR A 161 -10.00 -20.84 -0.55
N ARG A 162 -10.33 -21.76 0.38
CA ARG A 162 -11.63 -22.42 0.37
C ARG A 162 -12.81 -21.46 0.53
N ARG A 163 -12.68 -20.44 1.41
CA ARG A 163 -13.74 -19.43 1.58
C ARG A 163 -13.90 -18.53 0.35
N TRP A 164 -12.81 -18.30 -0.36
CA TRP A 164 -12.83 -17.53 -1.60
C TRP A 164 -13.26 -18.35 -2.81
N GLU A 165 -13.49 -19.65 -2.62
CA GLU A 165 -13.78 -20.60 -3.71
C GLU A 165 -12.73 -20.53 -4.85
N ARG A 166 -11.46 -20.35 -4.46
CA ARG A 166 -10.33 -20.23 -5.38
C ARG A 166 -9.42 -21.46 -5.29
N PRO A 167 -8.84 -21.90 -6.43
CA PRO A 167 -7.78 -22.90 -6.40
C PRO A 167 -6.56 -22.32 -5.66
N GLU A 168 -5.80 -23.20 -5.01
CA GLU A 168 -4.50 -22.83 -4.45
C GLU A 168 -3.51 -22.52 -5.59
N PRO A 169 -2.63 -21.50 -5.42
CA PRO A 169 -1.69 -21.05 -6.45
C PRO A 169 -0.46 -21.96 -6.57
#